data_684e4dce673de2ae4f0a93e99f232249
#
_entry.id   684e4dce673de2ae4f0a93e99f232249
#
_cell.length_a   1.000
_cell.length_b   1.000
_cell.length_c   1.000
_cell.angle_alpha   90.00
_cell.angle_beta   90.00
_cell.angle_gamma   90.00
#
_symmetry.space_group_name_H-M   'P 1'
#
loop_
_entity.id
_entity.type
_entity.pdbx_description
1 polymer ?
#
loop_
_entity_poly.entity_id
_entity_poly.type
_entity_poly.pdbx_seq_one_letter_code
_entity_poly.pdbx_strand_id
1 'polypeptide(L)'
;TARSGLPDNEILGYRFPGGRYTIAHWENFLLTDCTTSAQLPDRLVHPVALFHVPILGSGISIAKLFEVCGAEGPGSVGLDGYDWEYFVPLHIETEYDVQGSIVHWEHLADDKGNAYDAMKFSIELRDVSNNSTLAARITNSWRFRRQHGTAAYKKPAEKTATNTPSTSQSIPEFVVDAVDAQRMKTMAAILRDPYRVHWDREATTEMGLGGRVINQGPLNLSYIVNALHAFGGAGCVRRLTVAFHRPVFDDDRVVAGGEVIGAERFAECDVRKVNVWLRRDDPTPGEIVVSGTALID
;
A
#
# COMPACT_ATOMS: atom_id res chain seq x y z
N THR A 1 2.53 -16.62 27.41
CA THR A 1 1.13 -16.71 26.91
C THR A 1 1.19 -17.24 25.49
N ALA A 2 0.38 -18.29 25.21
CA ALA A 2 0.28 -18.82 23.84
C ALA A 2 -0.20 -17.66 22.92
N ARG A 3 0.38 -17.58 21.72
CA ARG A 3 -0.02 -16.63 20.68
C ARG A 3 -1.50 -16.81 20.38
N SER A 4 -2.27 -15.72 20.36
CA SER A 4 -3.61 -15.74 19.79
C SER A 4 -3.49 -15.76 18.26
N GLY A 5 -4.31 -16.52 17.58
CA GLY A 5 -4.27 -16.66 16.12
C GLY A 5 -4.19 -18.12 15.68
N LEU A 6 -4.12 -18.35 14.37
CA LEU A 6 -3.97 -19.69 13.83
C LEU A 6 -2.54 -20.23 14.06
N PRO A 7 -2.37 -21.57 14.11
CA PRO A 7 -1.05 -22.19 14.05
C PRO A 7 -0.31 -21.81 12.77
N ASP A 8 1.03 -21.73 12.80
CA ASP A 8 1.84 -21.29 11.66
C ASP A 8 1.61 -22.09 10.38
N ASN A 9 1.41 -23.40 10.52
CA ASN A 9 1.11 -24.30 9.41
C ASN A 9 -0.27 -24.08 8.76
N GLU A 10 -1.16 -23.32 9.41
CA GLU A 10 -2.47 -22.96 8.91
C GLU A 10 -2.52 -21.50 8.38
N ILE A 11 -1.53 -20.67 8.74
CA ILE A 11 -1.43 -19.29 8.26
C ILE A 11 -0.92 -19.25 6.83
N LEU A 12 0.21 -19.92 6.55
CA LEU A 12 0.71 -19.99 5.18
C LEU A 12 -0.26 -20.77 4.29
N GLY A 13 -0.74 -20.14 3.23
CA GLY A 13 -1.76 -20.71 2.35
C GLY A 13 -3.19 -20.48 2.81
N TYR A 14 -3.43 -19.77 3.94
CA TYR A 14 -4.77 -19.42 4.38
C TYR A 14 -5.52 -18.68 3.25
N ARG A 15 -6.60 -19.29 2.76
CA ARG A 15 -7.42 -18.74 1.68
C ARG A 15 -8.47 -17.80 2.24
N PHE A 16 -8.64 -16.65 1.59
CA PHE A 16 -9.72 -15.73 1.90
C PHE A 16 -11.04 -16.30 1.36
N PRO A 17 -12.19 -15.91 1.95
CA PRO A 17 -13.49 -16.41 1.48
C PRO A 17 -13.72 -16.15 -0.02
N GLY A 18 -13.14 -15.09 -0.56
CA GLY A 18 -13.39 -14.63 -1.90
C GLY A 18 -14.72 -13.90 -2.02
N GLY A 19 -14.99 -13.31 -3.19
CA GLY A 19 -16.22 -12.62 -3.45
C GLY A 19 -16.17 -11.77 -4.71
N ARG A 20 -17.10 -10.85 -4.82
CA ARG A 20 -17.16 -9.89 -5.92
C ARG A 20 -17.22 -8.47 -5.40
N TYR A 21 -16.68 -7.55 -6.17
CA TYR A 21 -16.69 -6.14 -5.84
C TYR A 21 -16.90 -5.28 -7.09
N THR A 22 -17.75 -4.29 -6.96
CA THR A 22 -17.96 -3.27 -7.98
C THR A 22 -17.67 -1.91 -7.36
N ILE A 23 -16.73 -1.16 -7.95
CA ILE A 23 -16.40 0.19 -7.48
C ILE A 23 -17.49 1.14 -7.96
N ALA A 24 -18.30 1.65 -7.03
CA ALA A 24 -19.35 2.60 -7.36
C ALA A 24 -18.78 3.98 -7.73
N HIS A 25 -19.52 4.75 -8.53
CA HIS A 25 -19.11 6.09 -8.93
C HIS A 25 -18.82 7.00 -7.73
N TRP A 26 -19.69 7.03 -6.71
CA TRP A 26 -19.53 7.86 -5.52
C TRP A 26 -18.29 7.45 -4.71
N GLU A 27 -18.00 6.17 -4.66
CA GLU A 27 -16.84 5.62 -3.94
C GLU A 27 -15.53 6.06 -4.60
N ASN A 28 -15.43 5.90 -5.94
CA ASN A 28 -14.28 6.39 -6.69
C ASN A 28 -14.14 7.92 -6.61
N PHE A 29 -15.25 8.64 -6.60
CA PHE A 29 -15.25 10.11 -6.46
C PHE A 29 -14.60 10.52 -5.14
N LEU A 30 -15.06 9.98 -4.02
CA LEU A 30 -14.50 10.29 -2.70
C LEU A 30 -13.07 9.80 -2.54
N LEU A 31 -12.75 8.62 -3.06
CA LEU A 31 -11.40 8.07 -3.07
C LEU A 31 -10.43 9.02 -3.80
N THR A 32 -10.78 9.41 -5.02
CA THR A 32 -9.95 10.30 -5.83
C THR A 32 -9.80 11.68 -5.17
N ASP A 33 -10.88 12.22 -4.59
CA ASP A 33 -10.82 13.49 -3.84
C ASP A 33 -9.85 13.41 -2.65
N CYS A 34 -9.84 12.29 -1.92
CA CYS A 34 -8.87 12.07 -0.83
C CYS A 34 -7.42 12.16 -1.30
N THR A 35 -7.14 11.76 -2.53
CA THR A 35 -5.76 11.75 -3.09
C THR A 35 -5.28 13.13 -3.55
N THR A 36 -6.10 14.17 -3.43
CA THR A 36 -5.84 15.53 -3.96
C THR A 36 -5.75 15.60 -5.49
N SER A 37 -6.17 14.55 -6.20
CA SER A 37 -6.22 14.47 -7.66
C SER A 37 -7.58 14.93 -8.21
N ALA A 38 -7.60 15.41 -9.44
CA ALA A 38 -8.83 15.54 -10.21
C ALA A 38 -9.39 14.14 -10.54
N GLN A 39 -10.70 14.06 -10.79
CA GLN A 39 -11.32 12.82 -11.28
C GLN A 39 -10.65 12.37 -12.59
N LEU A 40 -10.34 11.09 -12.69
CA LEU A 40 -9.69 10.54 -13.88
C LEU A 40 -10.68 10.44 -15.05
N PRO A 41 -10.21 10.60 -16.31
CA PRO A 41 -11.06 10.46 -17.50
C PRO A 41 -11.53 9.02 -17.71
N ASP A 42 -12.44 8.83 -18.67
CA ASP A 42 -12.82 7.52 -19.23
C ASP A 42 -13.29 6.49 -18.18
N ARG A 43 -13.90 6.97 -17.09
CA ARG A 43 -14.36 6.10 -15.98
C ARG A 43 -13.22 5.34 -15.28
N LEU A 44 -11.99 5.77 -15.46
CA LEU A 44 -10.83 5.18 -14.79
C LEU A 44 -10.93 5.33 -13.27
N VAL A 45 -10.53 4.29 -12.59
CA VAL A 45 -10.39 4.27 -11.14
C VAL A 45 -8.97 4.69 -10.78
N HIS A 46 -8.84 5.55 -9.75
CA HIS A 46 -7.51 5.90 -9.24
C HIS A 46 -6.79 4.63 -8.75
N PRO A 47 -5.52 4.38 -9.17
CA PRO A 47 -4.80 3.15 -8.84
C PRO A 47 -4.77 2.78 -7.36
N VAL A 48 -4.82 3.77 -6.46
CA VAL A 48 -4.83 3.52 -5.01
C VAL A 48 -6.05 2.71 -4.53
N ALA A 49 -7.08 2.56 -5.35
CA ALA A 49 -8.21 1.66 -5.08
C ALA A 49 -7.78 0.20 -4.91
N LEU A 50 -6.61 -0.20 -5.40
CA LEU A 50 -6.04 -1.53 -5.14
C LEU A 50 -5.66 -1.77 -3.66
N PHE A 51 -5.86 -0.81 -2.79
CA PHE A 51 -5.80 -1.09 -1.37
C PHE A 51 -7.14 -1.63 -0.84
N HIS A 52 -8.25 -0.94 -1.07
CA HIS A 52 -9.53 -1.30 -0.43
C HIS A 52 -10.35 -2.31 -1.23
N VAL A 53 -10.39 -2.20 -2.56
CA VAL A 53 -11.20 -3.10 -3.41
C VAL A 53 -10.84 -4.57 -3.21
N PRO A 54 -9.56 -4.96 -3.22
CA PRO A 54 -9.18 -6.34 -2.93
C PRO A 54 -9.59 -6.78 -1.54
N ILE A 55 -9.35 -5.97 -0.53
CA ILE A 55 -9.66 -6.35 0.87
C ILE A 55 -11.17 -6.49 1.05
N LEU A 56 -11.97 -5.51 0.63
CA LEU A 56 -13.43 -5.57 0.76
C LEU A 56 -14.05 -6.69 -0.08
N GLY A 57 -13.52 -6.90 -1.30
CA GLY A 57 -14.02 -7.92 -2.23
C GLY A 57 -13.61 -9.34 -1.87
N SER A 58 -12.49 -9.53 -1.16
CA SER A 58 -12.01 -10.86 -0.76
C SER A 58 -12.79 -11.51 0.40
N GLY A 59 -13.76 -10.78 0.98
CA GLY A 59 -14.57 -11.29 2.08
C GLY A 59 -13.85 -11.39 3.42
N ILE A 60 -12.65 -10.80 3.55
CA ILE A 60 -11.91 -10.73 4.80
C ILE A 60 -11.66 -9.28 5.23
N SER A 61 -11.87 -8.97 6.50
CA SER A 61 -11.57 -7.64 7.03
C SER A 61 -10.11 -7.55 7.49
N ILE A 62 -9.57 -6.31 7.58
CA ILE A 62 -8.25 -6.05 8.19
C ILE A 62 -8.22 -6.59 9.63
N ALA A 63 -9.30 -6.39 10.40
CA ALA A 63 -9.40 -6.91 11.76
C ALA A 63 -9.30 -8.45 11.79
N LYS A 64 -9.94 -9.14 10.85
CA LYS A 64 -9.86 -10.61 10.75
C LYS A 64 -8.46 -11.09 10.35
N LEU A 65 -7.76 -10.38 9.46
CA LEU A 65 -6.36 -10.68 9.16
C LEU A 65 -5.46 -10.52 10.40
N PHE A 66 -5.71 -9.50 11.22
CA PHE A 66 -4.99 -9.31 12.47
C PHE A 66 -5.24 -10.47 13.46
N GLU A 67 -6.49 -10.91 13.58
CA GLU A 67 -6.86 -12.08 14.41
C GLU A 67 -6.18 -13.36 13.90
N VAL A 68 -6.27 -13.66 12.60
CA VAL A 68 -5.66 -14.85 11.98
C VAL A 68 -4.16 -14.88 12.24
N CYS A 69 -3.48 -13.75 12.07
CA CYS A 69 -2.03 -13.64 12.29
C CYS A 69 -1.64 -13.43 13.76
N GLY A 70 -2.60 -13.35 14.68
CA GLY A 70 -2.34 -13.18 16.11
C GLY A 70 -1.68 -11.86 16.45
N ALA A 71 -2.26 -10.73 16.04
CA ALA A 71 -1.77 -9.40 16.42
C ALA A 71 -1.81 -9.21 17.95
N GLU A 72 -0.76 -8.65 18.53
CA GLU A 72 -0.57 -8.53 19.99
C GLU A 72 -1.03 -7.18 20.56
N GLY A 73 -2.01 -6.55 19.92
CA GLY A 73 -2.63 -5.30 20.35
C GLY A 73 -2.31 -4.10 19.46
N PRO A 74 -2.75 -2.91 19.88
CA PRO A 74 -2.56 -1.68 19.11
C PRO A 74 -1.08 -1.40 18.81
N GLY A 75 -0.76 -1.06 17.57
CA GLY A 75 0.60 -0.75 17.15
C GLY A 75 1.52 -1.96 16.94
N SER A 76 1.06 -3.20 17.17
CA SER A 76 1.86 -4.39 16.91
C SER A 76 1.99 -4.70 15.41
N VAL A 77 1.09 -4.18 14.56
CA VAL A 77 1.12 -4.42 13.12
C VAL A 77 1.64 -3.18 12.41
N GLY A 78 2.61 -3.38 11.52
CA GLY A 78 3.18 -2.36 10.65
C GLY A 78 3.06 -2.76 9.19
N LEU A 79 2.90 -1.77 8.32
CA LEU A 79 2.95 -1.94 6.88
C LEU A 79 4.41 -1.83 6.43
N ASP A 80 4.90 -2.85 5.74
CA ASP A 80 6.27 -2.86 5.20
C ASP A 80 6.32 -2.42 3.73
N GLY A 81 5.33 -2.80 2.93
CA GLY A 81 5.32 -2.40 1.53
C GLY A 81 4.19 -2.99 0.70
N TYR A 82 4.13 -2.52 -0.53
CA TYR A 82 3.20 -2.98 -1.56
C TYR A 82 3.96 -3.41 -2.81
N ASP A 83 3.40 -4.39 -3.53
CA ASP A 83 3.75 -4.75 -4.89
C ASP A 83 2.45 -4.96 -5.66
N TRP A 84 2.08 -3.99 -6.48
CA TRP A 84 0.81 -3.92 -7.18
C TRP A 84 1.04 -3.94 -8.68
N GLU A 85 0.35 -4.85 -9.37
CA GLU A 85 0.41 -5.06 -10.80
C GLU A 85 -0.94 -4.74 -11.43
N TYR A 86 -0.92 -3.95 -12.50
CA TYR A 86 -2.09 -3.55 -13.29
C TYR A 86 -1.94 -4.09 -14.71
N PHE A 87 -2.61 -5.18 -15.02
CA PHE A 87 -2.59 -5.76 -16.37
C PHE A 87 -3.51 -4.97 -17.30
N VAL A 88 -4.60 -4.45 -16.76
CA VAL A 88 -5.47 -3.47 -17.42
C VAL A 88 -5.90 -2.40 -16.39
N PRO A 89 -6.21 -1.17 -16.83
CA PRO A 89 -6.77 -0.15 -15.94
C PRO A 89 -8.10 -0.61 -15.33
N LEU A 90 -8.35 -0.23 -14.07
CA LEU A 90 -9.63 -0.49 -13.42
C LEU A 90 -10.65 0.59 -13.80
N HIS A 91 -11.92 0.18 -13.94
CA HIS A 91 -13.03 1.08 -14.28
C HIS A 91 -14.13 1.02 -13.22
N ILE A 92 -14.79 2.17 -13.00
CA ILE A 92 -15.98 2.24 -12.14
C ILE A 92 -17.11 1.40 -12.74
N GLU A 93 -18.00 0.88 -11.86
CA GLU A 93 -19.14 0.06 -12.22
C GLU A 93 -18.78 -1.21 -13.02
N THR A 94 -17.54 -1.66 -12.92
CA THR A 94 -17.10 -2.96 -13.42
C THR A 94 -17.05 -3.93 -12.24
N GLU A 95 -17.65 -5.13 -12.42
CA GLU A 95 -17.64 -6.18 -11.40
C GLU A 95 -16.35 -7.00 -11.50
N TYR A 96 -15.62 -7.11 -10.40
CA TYR A 96 -14.41 -7.92 -10.27
C TYR A 96 -14.68 -9.13 -9.37
N ASP A 97 -14.28 -10.33 -9.82
CA ASP A 97 -14.12 -11.49 -8.96
C ASP A 97 -12.79 -11.34 -8.19
N VAL A 98 -12.85 -11.52 -6.88
CA VAL A 98 -11.73 -11.20 -5.96
C VAL A 98 -11.36 -12.45 -5.18
N GLN A 99 -10.14 -12.94 -5.39
CA GLN A 99 -9.62 -14.14 -4.75
C GLN A 99 -8.25 -13.86 -4.13
N GLY A 100 -7.97 -14.42 -2.96
CA GLY A 100 -6.68 -14.19 -2.32
C GLY A 100 -6.32 -15.19 -1.24
N SER A 101 -5.06 -15.10 -0.80
CA SER A 101 -4.52 -15.94 0.26
C SER A 101 -3.27 -15.32 0.88
N ILE A 102 -2.88 -15.82 2.06
CA ILE A 102 -1.56 -15.55 2.63
C ILE A 102 -0.53 -16.39 1.90
N VAL A 103 0.45 -15.73 1.27
CA VAL A 103 1.46 -16.35 0.39
C VAL A 103 2.85 -16.39 1.01
N HIS A 104 3.05 -15.73 2.15
CA HIS A 104 4.31 -15.73 2.88
C HIS A 104 4.06 -15.55 4.38
N TRP A 105 4.78 -16.33 5.17
CA TRP A 105 4.80 -16.25 6.62
C TRP A 105 6.17 -16.70 7.12
N GLU A 106 6.90 -15.83 7.83
CA GLU A 106 8.24 -16.12 8.32
C GLU A 106 8.52 -15.38 9.63
N HIS A 107 9.22 -16.06 10.55
CA HIS A 107 9.69 -15.50 11.81
C HIS A 107 11.05 -14.83 11.64
N LEU A 108 11.12 -13.53 11.88
CA LEU A 108 12.32 -12.71 11.66
C LEU A 108 12.64 -11.88 12.91
N ALA A 109 13.88 -11.39 12.97
CA ALA A 109 14.31 -10.41 13.95
C ALA A 109 14.91 -9.19 13.23
N ASP A 110 14.64 -8.00 13.73
CA ASP A 110 15.27 -6.79 13.24
C ASP A 110 16.77 -6.70 13.69
N ASP A 111 17.47 -5.67 13.23
CA ASP A 111 18.89 -5.47 13.57
C ASP A 111 19.14 -5.24 15.07
N LYS A 112 18.11 -4.88 15.83
CA LYS A 112 18.14 -4.71 17.29
C LYS A 112 17.77 -6.00 18.02
N GLY A 113 17.43 -7.07 17.29
CA GLY A 113 17.01 -8.36 17.85
C GLY A 113 15.54 -8.41 18.25
N ASN A 114 14.72 -7.41 17.91
CA ASN A 114 13.28 -7.47 18.16
C ASN A 114 12.60 -8.45 17.22
N ALA A 115 11.85 -9.39 17.78
CA ALA A 115 11.15 -10.43 17.02
C ALA A 115 9.91 -9.86 16.30
N TYR A 116 9.68 -10.36 15.08
CA TYR A 116 8.45 -10.09 14.33
C TYR A 116 8.15 -11.20 13.35
N ASP A 117 6.88 -11.33 12.97
CA ASP A 117 6.49 -12.21 11.88
C ASP A 117 6.24 -11.38 10.62
N ALA A 118 6.91 -11.74 9.54
CA ALA A 118 6.72 -11.16 8.22
C ALA A 118 5.60 -11.91 7.50
N MET A 119 4.57 -11.20 7.09
CA MET A 119 3.43 -11.75 6.36
C MET A 119 3.27 -11.06 5.01
N LYS A 120 3.00 -11.86 3.96
CA LYS A 120 2.47 -11.32 2.71
C LYS A 120 1.19 -12.02 2.35
N PHE A 121 0.22 -11.24 1.90
CA PHE A 121 -0.95 -11.78 1.23
C PHE A 121 -1.02 -11.26 -0.20
N SER A 122 -1.55 -12.11 -1.09
CA SER A 122 -1.78 -11.75 -2.48
C SER A 122 -3.25 -11.89 -2.82
N ILE A 123 -3.79 -10.93 -3.58
CA ILE A 123 -5.17 -10.93 -4.05
C ILE A 123 -5.18 -10.61 -5.55
N GLU A 124 -5.95 -11.35 -6.32
CA GLU A 124 -6.23 -11.13 -7.73
C GLU A 124 -7.61 -10.54 -7.93
N LEU A 125 -7.72 -9.58 -8.85
CA LEU A 125 -8.97 -9.04 -9.37
C LEU A 125 -9.12 -9.49 -10.82
N ARG A 126 -10.24 -10.15 -11.12
CA ARG A 126 -10.59 -10.60 -12.47
C ARG A 126 -11.87 -9.93 -12.95
N ASP A 127 -11.81 -9.30 -14.11
CA ASP A 127 -12.98 -8.65 -14.72
C ASP A 127 -14.00 -9.70 -15.16
N VAL A 128 -15.14 -9.72 -14.49
CA VAL A 128 -16.22 -10.68 -14.76
C VAL A 128 -16.84 -10.49 -16.16
N SER A 129 -16.90 -9.24 -16.62
CA SER A 129 -17.49 -8.90 -17.94
C SER A 129 -16.58 -9.26 -19.11
N ASN A 130 -15.28 -9.43 -18.86
CA ASN A 130 -14.25 -9.70 -19.87
C ASN A 130 -13.60 -11.08 -19.65
N ASN A 131 -14.40 -12.15 -19.73
CA ASN A 131 -13.97 -13.55 -19.63
C ASN A 131 -13.07 -13.84 -18.41
N SER A 132 -13.30 -13.18 -17.28
CA SER A 132 -12.50 -13.30 -16.08
C SER A 132 -11.01 -12.98 -16.30
N THR A 133 -10.73 -12.04 -17.21
CA THR A 133 -9.38 -11.56 -17.47
C THR A 133 -8.78 -10.98 -16.20
N LEU A 134 -7.53 -11.34 -15.89
CA LEU A 134 -6.80 -10.79 -14.76
C LEU A 134 -6.57 -9.29 -14.98
N ALA A 135 -7.25 -8.47 -14.18
CA ALA A 135 -7.15 -7.03 -14.25
C ALA A 135 -6.00 -6.49 -13.39
N ALA A 136 -5.89 -6.99 -12.18
CA ALA A 136 -4.83 -6.57 -11.26
C ALA A 136 -4.45 -7.69 -10.29
N ARG A 137 -3.23 -7.60 -9.76
CA ARG A 137 -2.75 -8.40 -8.64
C ARG A 137 -2.09 -7.49 -7.63
N ILE A 138 -2.41 -7.69 -6.36
CA ILE A 138 -1.71 -7.02 -5.27
C ILE A 138 -0.97 -8.03 -4.42
N THR A 139 0.19 -7.61 -3.90
CA THR A 139 0.86 -8.28 -2.79
C THR A 139 1.18 -7.24 -1.74
N ASN A 140 0.60 -7.37 -0.57
CA ASN A 140 0.83 -6.47 0.57
C ASN A 140 1.70 -7.18 1.59
N SER A 141 2.69 -6.47 2.11
CA SER A 141 3.65 -6.98 3.10
C SER A 141 3.41 -6.29 4.44
N TRP A 142 3.13 -7.08 5.46
CA TRP A 142 2.89 -6.60 6.82
C TRP A 142 3.87 -7.24 7.79
N ARG A 143 4.15 -6.52 8.90
CA ARG A 143 5.00 -6.96 9.99
C ARG A 143 4.20 -7.02 11.28
N PHE A 144 4.19 -8.18 11.92
CA PHE A 144 3.57 -8.40 13.24
C PHE A 144 4.68 -8.41 14.30
N ARG A 145 4.84 -7.33 15.05
CA ARG A 145 5.82 -7.25 16.15
C ARG A 145 5.42 -8.18 17.26
N ARG A 146 6.42 -8.84 17.87
CA ARG A 146 6.24 -9.79 18.96
C ARG A 146 6.90 -9.27 20.24
N GLN A 147 6.16 -9.33 21.35
CA GLN A 147 6.69 -8.91 22.65
C GLN A 147 7.76 -9.89 23.17
N HIS A 148 7.61 -11.17 22.84
CA HIS A 148 8.52 -12.23 23.25
C HIS A 148 8.95 -13.01 22.01
N GLY A 149 10.17 -12.75 21.53
CA GLY A 149 10.82 -13.54 20.48
C GLY A 149 11.54 -14.75 21.03
N THR A 150 11.56 -15.83 20.28
CA THR A 150 12.38 -17.02 20.57
C THR A 150 13.68 -16.97 19.79
N ALA A 151 14.69 -17.76 20.21
CA ALA A 151 15.98 -17.89 19.52
C ALA A 151 15.90 -18.37 18.06
N ALA A 152 14.70 -18.74 17.58
CA ALA A 152 14.46 -19.22 16.22
C ALA A 152 14.28 -18.11 15.17
N TYR A 153 14.18 -16.83 15.58
CA TYR A 153 14.02 -15.73 14.65
C TYR A 153 15.32 -15.47 13.86
N LYS A 154 15.20 -15.41 12.54
CA LYS A 154 16.32 -15.19 11.61
C LYS A 154 16.43 -13.69 11.27
N LYS A 155 17.63 -13.25 10.91
CA LYS A 155 17.80 -11.91 10.31
C LYS A 155 17.28 -11.92 8.85
N PRO A 156 16.64 -10.84 8.38
CA PRO A 156 16.30 -10.70 6.97
C PRO A 156 17.56 -10.75 6.10
N ALA A 157 17.44 -11.30 4.89
CA ALA A 157 18.51 -11.19 3.90
C ALA A 157 18.72 -9.72 3.50
N GLU A 158 19.97 -9.26 3.45
CA GLU A 158 20.28 -7.92 2.97
C GLU A 158 19.85 -7.74 1.51
N LYS A 159 19.06 -6.72 1.25
CA LYS A 159 18.73 -6.31 -0.13
C LYS A 159 19.91 -5.54 -0.68
N THR A 160 20.61 -6.09 -1.64
CA THR A 160 21.67 -5.38 -2.38
C THR A 160 21.03 -4.30 -3.25
N ALA A 161 21.30 -3.05 -2.96
CA ALA A 161 20.92 -1.93 -3.82
C ALA A 161 21.83 -1.95 -5.07
N THR A 162 21.26 -2.21 -6.23
CA THR A 162 21.97 -2.07 -7.51
C THR A 162 21.88 -0.62 -7.97
N ASN A 163 22.96 0.12 -7.77
CA ASN A 163 23.16 1.44 -8.38
C ASN A 163 23.57 1.27 -9.84
N THR A 164 22.68 1.56 -10.77
CA THR A 164 23.04 1.71 -12.19
C THR A 164 23.00 3.19 -12.53
N PRO A 165 24.12 3.83 -12.94
CA PRO A 165 24.10 5.20 -13.42
C PRO A 165 23.51 5.22 -14.83
N SER A 166 22.40 5.90 -15.03
CA SER A 166 21.88 6.24 -16.34
C SER A 166 21.54 7.72 -16.38
N THR A 167 21.53 8.31 -17.56
CA THR A 167 20.99 9.66 -17.79
C THR A 167 19.54 9.67 -17.34
N SER A 168 19.30 10.08 -16.11
CA SER A 168 17.97 10.03 -15.50
C SER A 168 17.15 11.23 -15.96
N GLN A 169 15.94 10.97 -16.43
CA GLN A 169 14.93 11.99 -16.66
C GLN A 169 14.06 12.08 -15.44
N SER A 170 14.05 13.23 -14.77
CA SER A 170 13.15 13.46 -13.61
C SER A 170 11.69 13.54 -14.09
N ILE A 171 10.78 12.98 -13.31
CA ILE A 171 9.34 13.18 -13.49
C ILE A 171 8.91 14.45 -12.76
N PRO A 172 7.76 15.08 -13.11
CA PRO A 172 7.22 16.21 -12.38
C PRO A 172 6.99 15.87 -10.91
N GLU A 173 7.36 16.78 -10.02
CA GLU A 173 7.08 16.62 -8.59
C GLU A 173 5.59 16.91 -8.29
N PHE A 174 5.01 16.14 -7.38
CA PHE A 174 3.68 16.38 -6.83
C PHE A 174 3.83 16.81 -5.37
N VAL A 175 3.39 18.05 -5.07
CA VAL A 175 3.58 18.67 -3.76
C VAL A 175 2.27 18.69 -3.00
N VAL A 176 2.31 18.29 -1.73
CA VAL A 176 1.24 18.46 -0.75
C VAL A 176 1.80 19.33 0.37
N ASP A 177 1.35 20.60 0.41
CA ASP A 177 1.89 21.60 1.35
C ASP A 177 1.56 21.28 2.81
N ALA A 178 0.39 20.67 3.06
CA ALA A 178 0.00 20.18 4.36
C ALA A 178 -0.92 18.95 4.18
N VAL A 179 -0.53 17.83 4.77
CA VAL A 179 -1.35 16.61 4.73
C VAL A 179 -2.62 16.80 5.56
N ASP A 180 -3.78 16.61 4.94
CA ASP A 180 -5.08 16.97 5.50
C ASP A 180 -5.71 15.80 6.31
N ALA A 181 -5.89 16.00 7.60
CA ALA A 181 -6.55 15.05 8.49
C ALA A 181 -8.02 14.75 8.12
N GLN A 182 -8.74 15.65 7.41
CA GLN A 182 -10.11 15.35 6.96
C GLN A 182 -10.12 14.34 5.81
N ARG A 183 -9.15 14.43 4.90
CA ARG A 183 -8.96 13.44 3.84
C ARG A 183 -8.61 12.07 4.41
N MET A 184 -7.81 12.01 5.48
CA MET A 184 -7.54 10.77 6.21
C MET A 184 -8.80 10.14 6.78
N LYS A 185 -9.72 10.94 7.36
CA LYS A 185 -11.00 10.45 7.89
C LYS A 185 -11.91 9.89 6.79
N THR A 186 -11.99 10.60 5.66
CA THR A 186 -12.75 10.13 4.50
C THR A 186 -12.16 8.83 3.95
N MET A 187 -10.84 8.75 3.82
CA MET A 187 -10.15 7.53 3.41
C MET A 187 -10.41 6.39 4.40
N ALA A 188 -10.32 6.63 5.71
CA ALA A 188 -10.61 5.60 6.72
C ALA A 188 -12.04 5.08 6.61
N ALA A 189 -13.01 5.94 6.30
CA ALA A 189 -14.41 5.53 6.09
C ALA A 189 -14.56 4.65 4.84
N ILE A 190 -13.93 5.01 3.72
CA ILE A 190 -13.94 4.21 2.47
C ILE A 190 -13.28 2.84 2.71
N LEU A 191 -12.14 2.83 3.38
CA LEU A 191 -11.38 1.60 3.68
C LEU A 191 -12.06 0.75 4.77
N ARG A 192 -13.04 1.28 5.47
CA ARG A 192 -13.58 0.69 6.73
C ARG A 192 -12.46 0.37 7.71
N ASP A 193 -11.48 1.28 7.79
CA ASP A 193 -10.28 1.09 8.59
C ASP A 193 -10.55 1.44 10.06
N PRO A 194 -10.53 0.45 10.96
CA PRO A 194 -10.78 0.69 12.39
C PRO A 194 -9.55 1.26 13.13
N TYR A 195 -8.41 1.43 12.44
CA TYR A 195 -7.17 1.77 13.10
C TYR A 195 -7.13 3.25 13.51
N ARG A 196 -7.35 3.52 14.78
CA ARG A 196 -7.54 4.85 15.37
C ARG A 196 -6.41 5.84 15.07
N VAL A 197 -5.19 5.38 14.80
CA VAL A 197 -4.04 6.26 14.51
C VAL A 197 -4.25 7.18 13.31
N HIS A 198 -5.18 6.84 12.41
CA HIS A 198 -5.44 7.58 11.20
C HIS A 198 -6.50 8.68 11.33
N TRP A 199 -7.26 8.69 12.44
CA TRP A 199 -8.42 9.60 12.55
C TRP A 199 -8.72 10.10 13.96
N ASP A 200 -8.12 9.50 15.01
CA ASP A 200 -8.42 9.79 16.39
C ASP A 200 -7.21 10.41 17.11
N ARG A 201 -7.29 11.72 17.34
CA ARG A 201 -6.23 12.49 18.01
C ARG A 201 -6.04 12.13 19.49
N GLU A 202 -7.09 11.68 20.17
CA GLU A 202 -7.00 11.23 21.56
C GLU A 202 -6.17 9.94 21.62
N ALA A 203 -6.50 8.96 20.76
CA ALA A 203 -5.73 7.73 20.68
C ALA A 203 -4.26 7.97 20.34
N THR A 204 -3.96 8.90 19.42
CA THR A 204 -2.56 9.21 19.07
C THR A 204 -1.83 9.94 20.21
N THR A 205 -2.53 10.70 21.03
CA THR A 205 -1.97 11.29 22.26
C THR A 205 -1.64 10.21 23.28
N GLU A 206 -2.55 9.26 23.52
CA GLU A 206 -2.34 8.11 24.40
C GLU A 206 -1.15 7.25 23.95
N MET A 207 -0.91 7.16 22.64
CA MET A 207 0.23 6.44 22.05
C MET A 207 1.54 7.24 22.06
N GLY A 208 1.56 8.46 22.61
CA GLY A 208 2.76 9.32 22.64
C GLY A 208 3.11 9.97 21.30
N LEU A 209 2.16 10.05 20.37
CA LEU A 209 2.33 10.69 19.05
C LEU A 209 1.96 12.18 19.03
N GLY A 210 1.75 12.78 20.20
CA GLY A 210 1.49 14.22 20.34
C GLY A 210 0.14 14.69 19.78
N GLY A 211 -0.85 13.79 19.61
CA GLY A 211 -2.16 14.11 19.05
C GLY A 211 -2.18 14.34 17.54
N ARG A 212 -1.09 14.06 16.86
CA ARG A 212 -1.03 14.05 15.38
C ARG A 212 -1.46 12.70 14.83
N VAL A 213 -2.29 12.71 13.80
CA VAL A 213 -2.74 11.48 13.13
C VAL A 213 -1.78 11.09 12.02
N ILE A 214 -1.66 9.78 11.80
CA ILE A 214 -0.74 9.22 10.79
C ILE A 214 -1.48 9.09 9.45
N ASN A 215 -0.88 9.60 8.38
CA ASN A 215 -1.41 9.43 7.03
C ASN A 215 -1.39 7.96 6.61
N GLN A 216 -2.50 7.48 6.04
CA GLN A 216 -2.59 6.10 5.59
C GLN A 216 -1.58 5.79 4.48
N GLY A 217 -1.07 4.55 4.47
CA GLY A 217 -0.17 4.09 3.41
C GLY A 217 -0.72 4.33 2.00
N PRO A 218 -2.01 4.01 1.70
CA PRO A 218 -2.63 4.32 0.41
C PRO A 218 -2.60 5.80 0.04
N LEU A 219 -2.82 6.71 0.98
CA LEU A 219 -2.72 8.15 0.70
C LEU A 219 -1.30 8.58 0.38
N ASN A 220 -0.30 8.11 1.14
CA ASN A 220 1.09 8.36 0.81
C ASN A 220 1.44 7.87 -0.61
N LEU A 221 0.91 6.70 -0.98
CA LEU A 221 1.13 6.12 -2.29
C LEU A 221 0.43 6.90 -3.40
N SER A 222 -0.75 7.46 -3.13
CA SER A 222 -1.51 8.24 -4.10
C SER A 222 -0.74 9.47 -4.59
N TYR A 223 0.06 10.11 -3.73
CA TYR A 223 0.88 11.26 -4.13
C TYR A 223 1.96 10.85 -5.15
N ILE A 224 2.55 9.67 -4.99
CA ILE A 224 3.47 9.08 -5.98
C ILE A 224 2.74 8.80 -7.30
N VAL A 225 1.54 8.20 -7.24
CA VAL A 225 0.71 7.92 -8.41
C VAL A 225 0.34 9.21 -9.14
N ASN A 226 0.02 10.28 -8.41
CA ASN A 226 -0.28 11.59 -9.01
C ASN A 226 0.93 12.16 -9.78
N ALA A 227 2.15 12.03 -9.25
CA ALA A 227 3.37 12.40 -9.96
C ALA A 227 3.58 11.56 -11.23
N LEU A 228 3.31 10.26 -11.17
CA LEU A 228 3.37 9.37 -12.33
C LEU A 228 2.31 9.72 -13.38
N HIS A 229 1.08 10.02 -12.97
CA HIS A 229 0.01 10.45 -13.88
C HIS A 229 0.32 11.80 -14.53
N ALA A 230 0.97 12.74 -13.83
CA ALA A 230 1.43 13.98 -14.41
C ALA A 230 2.49 13.79 -15.50
N PHE A 231 3.26 12.72 -15.43
CA PHE A 231 4.31 12.37 -16.39
C PHE A 231 3.81 11.49 -17.55
N GLY A 232 3.09 10.41 -17.25
CA GLY A 232 2.69 9.37 -18.20
C GLY A 232 1.22 9.40 -18.62
N GLY A 233 0.41 10.26 -17.98
CA GLY A 233 -1.03 10.30 -18.20
C GLY A 233 -1.83 9.35 -17.29
N ALA A 234 -3.14 9.56 -17.24
CA ALA A 234 -4.05 8.72 -16.48
C ALA A 234 -4.00 7.26 -16.98
N GLY A 235 -3.92 6.30 -16.05
CA GLY A 235 -3.86 4.88 -16.39
C GLY A 235 -2.52 4.35 -16.86
N CYS A 236 -1.44 5.17 -16.81
CA CYS A 236 -0.09 4.74 -17.25
C CYS A 236 0.57 3.71 -16.32
N VAL A 237 0.14 3.57 -15.07
CA VAL A 237 0.81 2.70 -14.09
C VAL A 237 0.56 1.23 -14.41
N ARG A 238 1.63 0.44 -14.56
CA ARG A 238 1.59 -1.02 -14.81
C ARG A 238 2.04 -1.82 -13.60
N ARG A 239 3.01 -1.34 -12.85
CA ARG A 239 3.41 -1.93 -11.58
C ARG A 239 3.92 -0.86 -10.64
N LEU A 240 3.69 -1.07 -9.35
CA LEU A 240 4.18 -0.17 -8.31
C LEU A 240 4.65 -1.00 -7.13
N THR A 241 5.97 -1.00 -6.89
CA THR A 241 6.60 -1.72 -5.78
C THR A 241 7.22 -0.70 -4.85
N VAL A 242 6.72 -0.60 -3.62
CA VAL A 242 7.18 0.40 -2.64
C VAL A 242 7.42 -0.20 -1.27
N ALA A 243 8.32 0.45 -0.52
CA ALA A 243 8.57 0.21 0.90
C ALA A 243 8.29 1.49 1.70
N PHE A 244 7.72 1.32 2.89
CA PHE A 244 7.43 2.40 3.85
C PHE A 244 8.52 2.45 4.91
N HIS A 245 9.10 3.63 5.14
CA HIS A 245 10.25 3.82 6.03
C HIS A 245 9.91 4.59 7.29
N ARG A 246 9.06 5.61 7.17
CA ARG A 246 8.67 6.52 8.25
C ARG A 246 7.20 6.89 8.13
N PRO A 247 6.52 7.16 9.25
CA PRO A 247 5.17 7.71 9.20
C PRO A 247 5.19 9.14 8.65
N VAL A 248 4.13 9.49 7.94
CA VAL A 248 3.76 10.85 7.58
C VAL A 248 2.60 11.26 8.48
N PHE A 249 2.64 12.45 9.02
CA PHE A 249 1.58 12.96 9.92
C PHE A 249 0.74 14.04 9.23
N ASP A 250 -0.42 14.33 9.80
CA ASP A 250 -1.16 15.53 9.42
C ASP A 250 -0.28 16.78 9.58
N ASP A 251 -0.53 17.78 8.74
CA ASP A 251 0.23 19.01 8.59
C ASP A 251 1.69 18.85 8.09
N ASP A 252 2.20 17.62 7.87
CA ASP A 252 3.50 17.45 7.19
C ASP A 252 3.41 17.97 5.74
N ARG A 253 4.47 18.69 5.30
CA ARG A 253 4.69 18.95 3.89
C ARG A 253 5.41 17.78 3.24
N VAL A 254 4.85 17.23 2.17
CA VAL A 254 5.46 16.10 1.46
C VAL A 254 5.56 16.36 -0.05
N VAL A 255 6.56 15.79 -0.67
CA VAL A 255 6.82 15.88 -2.10
C VAL A 255 7.02 14.47 -2.67
N ALA A 256 6.18 14.11 -3.63
CA ALA A 256 6.36 12.88 -4.41
C ALA A 256 7.12 13.20 -5.70
N GLY A 257 8.00 12.30 -6.10
CA GLY A 257 8.80 12.45 -7.32
C GLY A 257 9.39 11.14 -7.78
N GLY A 258 10.21 11.21 -8.83
CA GLY A 258 10.90 10.04 -9.35
C GLY A 258 11.86 10.37 -10.49
N GLU A 259 12.57 9.34 -10.92
CA GLU A 259 13.53 9.40 -12.04
C GLU A 259 13.38 8.16 -12.91
N VAL A 260 13.29 8.37 -14.24
CA VAL A 260 13.32 7.27 -15.20
C VAL A 260 14.72 6.67 -15.21
N ILE A 261 14.82 5.38 -14.91
CA ILE A 261 16.10 4.66 -14.80
C ILE A 261 16.30 3.62 -15.89
N GLY A 262 15.36 3.48 -16.81
CA GLY A 262 15.46 2.56 -17.93
C GLY A 262 14.11 2.10 -18.46
N ALA A 263 14.14 1.02 -19.21
CA ALA A 263 12.97 0.33 -19.74
C ALA A 263 13.01 -1.14 -19.31
N GLU A 264 11.82 -1.73 -19.21
CA GLU A 264 11.64 -3.13 -18.81
C GLU A 264 10.45 -3.71 -19.57
N ARG A 265 10.39 -5.03 -19.74
CA ARG A 265 9.23 -5.69 -20.32
C ARG A 265 8.27 -6.09 -19.21
N PHE A 266 7.01 -5.67 -19.31
CA PHE A 266 5.93 -6.08 -18.41
C PHE A 266 4.79 -6.67 -19.23
N ALA A 267 4.47 -7.93 -18.99
CA ALA A 267 3.57 -8.72 -19.83
C ALA A 267 4.05 -8.68 -21.30
N GLU A 268 3.24 -8.15 -22.21
CA GLU A 268 3.57 -8.08 -23.64
C GLU A 268 4.08 -6.69 -24.10
N CYS A 269 4.20 -5.71 -23.15
CA CYS A 269 4.54 -4.32 -23.44
C CYS A 269 5.93 -3.94 -22.94
N ASP A 270 6.62 -3.06 -23.69
CA ASP A 270 7.79 -2.36 -23.21
C ASP A 270 7.34 -1.14 -22.40
N VAL A 271 7.83 -1.04 -21.17
CA VAL A 271 7.43 -0.02 -20.20
C VAL A 271 8.64 0.71 -19.65
N ARG A 272 8.46 1.97 -19.27
CA ARG A 272 9.51 2.74 -18.59
C ARG A 272 9.59 2.33 -17.12
N LYS A 273 10.81 2.17 -16.63
CA LYS A 273 11.09 1.92 -15.21
C LYS A 273 11.47 3.24 -14.55
N VAL A 274 10.78 3.56 -13.48
CA VAL A 274 10.93 4.81 -12.72
C VAL A 274 11.28 4.48 -11.28
N ASN A 275 12.38 5.01 -10.74
CA ASN A 275 12.56 5.09 -9.31
C ASN A 275 11.60 6.15 -8.78
N VAL A 276 10.87 5.83 -7.69
CA VAL A 276 9.89 6.74 -7.11
C VAL A 276 10.16 6.92 -5.63
N TRP A 277 9.80 8.10 -5.13
CA TRP A 277 9.89 8.42 -3.70
C TRP A 277 8.78 9.36 -3.26
N LEU A 278 8.49 9.31 -1.96
CA LEU A 278 7.83 10.36 -1.22
C LEU A 278 8.82 10.85 -0.17
N ARG A 279 9.14 12.13 -0.16
CA ARG A 279 9.96 12.75 0.88
C ARG A 279 9.12 13.71 1.72
N ARG A 280 9.46 13.82 2.98
CA ARG A 280 8.95 14.84 3.88
C ARG A 280 9.92 16.00 3.86
N ASP A 281 9.38 17.22 3.67
CA ASP A 281 10.18 18.44 3.62
C ASP A 281 10.02 19.30 4.88
N ASP A 282 8.98 19.09 5.66
CA ASP A 282 8.76 19.71 6.95
C ASP A 282 8.13 18.66 7.91
N PRO A 283 8.60 18.48 9.15
CA PRO A 283 9.68 19.21 9.81
C PRO A 283 11.12 18.76 9.45
N THR A 284 11.29 17.72 8.65
CA THR A 284 12.62 17.15 8.33
C THR A 284 12.88 17.18 6.83
N PRO A 285 13.55 18.23 6.32
CA PRO A 285 13.77 18.39 4.89
C PRO A 285 14.49 17.20 4.25
N GLY A 286 13.95 16.69 3.16
CA GLY A 286 14.54 15.62 2.35
C GLY A 286 14.45 14.21 2.95
N GLU A 287 13.74 14.00 4.06
CA GLU A 287 13.58 12.66 4.63
C GLU A 287 12.71 11.78 3.73
N ILE A 288 13.28 10.69 3.21
CA ILE A 288 12.53 9.71 2.41
C ILE A 288 11.62 8.88 3.32
N VAL A 289 10.33 8.99 3.13
CA VAL A 289 9.30 8.27 3.90
C VAL A 289 8.74 7.06 3.17
N VAL A 290 8.71 7.12 1.83
CA VAL A 290 8.38 5.98 0.94
C VAL A 290 9.37 5.97 -0.21
N SER A 291 9.84 4.79 -0.63
CA SER A 291 10.62 4.64 -1.85
C SER A 291 10.31 3.33 -2.57
N GLY A 292 10.60 3.29 -3.86
CA GLY A 292 10.36 2.09 -4.66
C GLY A 292 10.58 2.29 -6.14
N THR A 293 9.93 1.44 -6.93
CA THR A 293 9.96 1.50 -8.39
C THR A 293 8.55 1.43 -8.96
N ALA A 294 8.35 2.11 -10.06
CA ALA A 294 7.14 2.00 -10.88
C ALA A 294 7.50 1.54 -12.30
N LEU A 295 6.60 0.78 -12.91
CA LEU A 295 6.58 0.52 -14.35
C LEU A 295 5.41 1.29 -14.95
N ILE A 296 5.66 2.08 -15.98
CA ILE A 296 4.64 2.90 -16.65
C ILE A 296 4.76 2.81 -18.16
N ASP A 297 3.65 3.01 -18.87
CA ASP A 297 3.61 3.08 -20.34
C ASP A 297 4.46 4.22 -20.89
#